data_50bc866a3ced984c393484aa53730113
#
_entry.id   50bc866a3ced984c393484aa53730113
#
_cell.length_a   1.000
_cell.length_b   1.000
_cell.length_c   1.000
_cell.angle_alpha   90.00
_cell.angle_beta   90.00
_cell.angle_gamma   90.00
#
_symmetry.space_group_name_H-M   'P 1'
#
loop_
_entity.id
_entity.type
_entity.pdbx_description
1 polymer ?
#
loop_
_entity_poly.entity_id
_entity_poly.type
_entity_poly.pdbx_seq_one_letter_code
_entity_poly.pdbx_strand_id
1 'polypeptide(L)'
;MKMIIQFNLVAILVMISLMALGQNERFALYTFDDCATTNQGNFGTEAIFLGNVSCDCGVIENGIKLDGNQARIQFPDTLRELFRGNFTVSFYVSVENTMDLIDLFSYRTTCNKDSSFSVNYTPQTNILRVEFAEDFNNIFELRGSLDKKACWNHIAITRFNLEHALYVNGVLMQRLETRRQTPFGRNAKMFISNSPCLAFTETRLRGRVDEFEVIDRALGPLELRGEFLFPERILNNDTTIFIGESVQLRLGPTCSDNIQWSPQDGLSNPNIPDPIASPVQTTLYKVNIDNGSCTSRDSIRIFTISRDDLQCDDLMLPRAFTPNNDGLNDVFFISNRFLVDELVSFEILDRTGERLFITNSVHEGWDGSFKGKAVNPGVYFYKIVYTCGSREYIKVNNFSVLR
;
A
#
# COMPACT_ATOMS: atom_id res chain seq x y z
N MET A 1 -17.10 25.52 2.79
CA MET A 1 -17.56 24.94 1.51
C MET A 1 -16.44 24.21 0.73
N LYS A 2 -15.19 24.20 1.20
CA LYS A 2 -14.07 23.41 0.60
C LYS A 2 -13.84 22.03 1.29
N MET A 3 -14.36 21.81 2.48
CA MET A 3 -14.25 20.56 3.23
C MET A 3 -15.13 19.41 2.68
N ILE A 4 -16.18 19.74 1.93
CA ILE A 4 -17.13 18.76 1.36
C ILE A 4 -16.58 18.06 0.10
N ILE A 5 -15.54 18.59 -0.55
CA ILE A 5 -15.01 18.03 -1.80
C ILE A 5 -13.94 16.95 -1.56
N GLN A 6 -13.22 16.97 -0.43
CA GLN A 6 -12.30 15.90 -0.08
C GLN A 6 -13.01 14.64 0.44
N PHE A 7 -14.13 14.80 1.15
CA PHE A 7 -15.00 13.69 1.57
C PHE A 7 -15.52 12.84 0.40
N ASN A 8 -15.73 13.46 -0.77
CA ASN A 8 -16.20 12.73 -1.94
C ASN A 8 -15.12 11.93 -2.66
N LEU A 9 -13.82 12.24 -2.49
CA LEU A 9 -12.76 11.54 -3.24
C LEU A 9 -12.34 10.23 -2.56
N VAL A 10 -12.29 10.18 -1.24
CA VAL A 10 -11.99 8.94 -0.49
C VAL A 10 -13.20 8.01 -0.50
N ALA A 11 -14.39 8.54 -0.30
CA ALA A 11 -15.64 7.77 -0.46
C ALA A 11 -15.84 7.28 -1.91
N ILE A 12 -15.37 8.02 -2.92
CA ILE A 12 -15.39 7.61 -4.33
C ILE A 12 -14.30 6.55 -4.61
N LEU A 13 -13.15 6.59 -3.97
CA LEU A 13 -12.11 5.53 -4.10
C LEU A 13 -12.56 4.22 -3.43
N VAL A 14 -13.18 4.28 -2.27
CA VAL A 14 -13.81 3.12 -1.62
C VAL A 14 -15.02 2.63 -2.45
N MET A 15 -15.83 3.52 -3.04
CA MET A 15 -16.91 3.13 -3.96
C MET A 15 -16.39 2.61 -5.32
N ILE A 16 -15.23 3.03 -5.80
CA ILE A 16 -14.65 2.53 -7.05
C ILE A 16 -14.03 1.15 -6.83
N SER A 17 -13.45 0.85 -5.67
CA SER A 17 -13.07 -0.51 -5.31
C SER A 17 -14.30 -1.42 -5.17
N LEU A 18 -15.40 -0.94 -4.60
CA LEU A 18 -16.68 -1.65 -4.52
C LEU A 18 -17.35 -1.88 -5.89
N MET A 19 -17.12 -1.03 -6.90
CA MET A 19 -17.65 -1.23 -8.27
C MET A 19 -16.81 -2.18 -9.13
N ALA A 20 -15.54 -2.44 -8.76
CA ALA A 20 -14.70 -3.47 -9.39
C ALA A 20 -14.99 -4.87 -8.82
N LEU A 21 -15.71 -4.97 -7.69
CA LEU A 21 -16.17 -6.23 -7.11
C LEU A 21 -17.20 -6.87 -8.05
N GLY A 22 -16.95 -8.09 -8.50
CA GLY A 22 -17.91 -8.86 -9.32
C GLY A 22 -19.27 -8.97 -8.59
N GLN A 23 -20.37 -8.91 -9.31
CA GLN A 23 -21.75 -8.82 -8.79
C GLN A 23 -22.19 -9.96 -7.82
N ASN A 24 -21.31 -10.90 -7.45
CA ASN A 24 -21.59 -12.04 -6.57
C ASN A 24 -20.59 -12.19 -5.41
N GLU A 25 -19.71 -11.25 -5.18
CA GLU A 25 -18.70 -11.33 -4.14
C GLU A 25 -19.31 -11.04 -2.77
N ARG A 26 -19.04 -11.91 -1.78
CA ARG A 26 -19.50 -11.73 -0.40
C ARG A 26 -18.34 -11.23 0.44
N PHE A 27 -18.58 -10.17 1.18
CA PHE A 27 -17.59 -9.60 2.08
C PHE A 27 -18.23 -9.04 3.35
N ALA A 28 -17.44 -8.95 4.41
CA ALA A 28 -17.75 -8.25 5.64
C ALA A 28 -16.67 -7.20 5.87
N LEU A 29 -17.06 -5.98 6.21
CA LEU A 29 -16.17 -4.86 6.45
C LEU A 29 -16.60 -4.12 7.74
N TYR A 30 -15.66 -3.95 8.65
CA TYR A 30 -15.82 -3.23 9.91
C TYR A 30 -14.80 -2.11 9.94
N THR A 31 -15.20 -0.90 9.55
CA THR A 31 -14.31 0.27 9.48
C THR A 31 -14.06 0.89 10.85
N PHE A 32 -14.98 0.68 11.79
CA PHE A 32 -14.93 1.25 13.15
C PHE A 32 -14.94 2.78 13.23
N ASP A 33 -15.14 3.51 12.14
CA ASP A 33 -15.12 4.98 12.07
C ASP A 33 -16.10 5.64 13.04
N ASP A 34 -17.26 5.02 13.23
CA ASP A 34 -18.31 5.46 14.17
C ASP A 34 -18.12 4.90 15.59
N CYS A 35 -16.98 4.27 15.87
CA CYS A 35 -16.69 3.57 17.14
C CYS A 35 -17.68 2.46 17.47
N ALA A 36 -18.33 1.90 16.46
CA ALA A 36 -19.30 0.81 16.56
C ALA A 36 -18.79 -0.47 15.87
N THR A 37 -19.59 -1.50 15.93
CA THR A 37 -19.30 -2.82 15.36
C THR A 37 -20.08 -3.06 14.07
N THR A 38 -20.54 -2.00 13.44
CA THR A 38 -21.38 -2.04 12.24
C THR A 38 -20.65 -2.70 11.08
N ASN A 39 -21.28 -3.72 10.50
CA ASN A 39 -20.77 -4.34 9.28
C ASN A 39 -21.25 -3.54 8.06
N GLN A 40 -20.32 -2.93 7.34
CA GLN A 40 -20.59 -2.17 6.10
C GLN A 40 -20.56 -3.07 4.85
N GLY A 41 -20.19 -4.34 4.99
CA GLY A 41 -20.20 -5.33 3.92
C GLY A 41 -21.60 -5.86 3.60
N ASN A 42 -21.68 -6.73 2.61
CA ASN A 42 -22.93 -7.35 2.15
C ASN A 42 -23.19 -8.71 2.79
N PHE A 43 -22.32 -9.19 3.68
CA PHE A 43 -22.43 -10.51 4.31
C PHE A 43 -22.08 -10.47 5.82
N GLY A 44 -22.86 -11.17 6.63
CA GLY A 44 -22.68 -11.21 8.08
C GLY A 44 -23.48 -10.14 8.82
N THR A 45 -23.34 -10.12 10.13
CA THR A 45 -23.97 -9.16 11.05
C THR A 45 -22.91 -8.35 11.78
N GLU A 46 -23.33 -7.50 12.70
CA GLU A 46 -22.45 -6.74 13.58
C GLU A 46 -21.53 -7.64 14.40
N ALA A 47 -20.34 -7.14 14.70
CA ALA A 47 -19.44 -7.74 15.67
C ALA A 47 -19.86 -7.35 17.11
N ILE A 48 -19.12 -7.76 18.12
CA ILE A 48 -19.40 -7.44 19.52
C ILE A 48 -18.11 -7.01 20.21
N PHE A 49 -18.14 -5.84 20.82
CA PHE A 49 -17.09 -5.40 21.73
C PHE A 49 -17.27 -6.06 23.09
N LEU A 50 -16.21 -6.60 23.65
CA LEU A 50 -16.17 -7.24 24.95
C LEU A 50 -15.02 -6.65 25.79
N GLY A 51 -15.27 -6.38 27.06
CA GLY A 51 -14.30 -5.75 27.95
C GLY A 51 -14.25 -4.23 27.77
N ASN A 52 -13.14 -3.61 28.18
CA ASN A 52 -12.96 -2.16 28.14
C ASN A 52 -12.41 -1.72 26.77
N VAL A 53 -13.29 -1.66 25.79
CA VAL A 53 -12.99 -1.18 24.43
C VAL A 53 -13.27 0.31 24.36
N SER A 54 -12.40 1.08 23.73
CA SER A 54 -12.58 2.53 23.55
C SER A 54 -12.29 2.92 22.10
N CYS A 55 -12.80 4.08 21.74
CA CYS A 55 -12.50 4.75 20.50
C CYS A 55 -11.16 5.47 20.58
N ASP A 56 -10.37 5.42 19.54
CA ASP A 56 -9.09 6.14 19.43
C ASP A 56 -8.83 6.46 17.95
N CYS A 57 -7.76 7.15 17.67
CA CYS A 57 -7.30 7.50 16.34
C CYS A 57 -7.11 6.27 15.45
N GLY A 58 -7.86 6.18 14.33
CA GLY A 58 -7.82 5.12 13.33
C GLY A 58 -6.83 5.38 12.19
N VAL A 59 -6.92 4.56 11.17
CA VAL A 59 -6.29 4.78 9.86
C VAL A 59 -7.06 5.85 9.10
N ILE A 60 -8.38 5.71 9.09
CA ILE A 60 -9.33 6.72 8.61
C ILE A 60 -10.21 7.05 9.83
N GLU A 61 -10.40 8.32 10.12
CA GLU A 61 -11.26 8.76 11.23
C GLU A 61 -10.92 8.05 12.56
N ASN A 62 -11.78 7.15 13.04
CA ASN A 62 -11.59 6.44 14.28
C ASN A 62 -11.30 4.96 14.06
N GLY A 63 -10.58 4.37 15.03
CA GLY A 63 -10.36 2.94 15.17
C GLY A 63 -10.62 2.48 16.61
N ILE A 64 -10.43 1.21 16.87
CA ILE A 64 -10.74 0.60 18.15
C ILE A 64 -9.47 0.37 18.95
N LYS A 65 -9.43 0.94 20.16
CA LYS A 65 -8.36 0.72 21.15
C LYS A 65 -8.69 -0.43 22.08
N LEU A 66 -7.71 -1.33 22.22
CA LEU A 66 -7.73 -2.49 23.09
C LEU A 66 -6.73 -2.29 24.23
N ASP A 67 -7.14 -2.59 25.47
CA ASP A 67 -6.40 -2.28 26.70
C ASP A 67 -5.29 -3.31 27.06
N GLY A 68 -5.22 -4.42 26.33
CA GLY A 68 -4.30 -5.52 26.62
C GLY A 68 -4.74 -6.43 27.77
N ASN A 69 -5.91 -6.18 28.37
CA ASN A 69 -6.41 -6.93 29.53
C ASN A 69 -7.67 -7.73 29.23
N GLN A 70 -8.78 -7.03 29.02
CA GLN A 70 -10.10 -7.66 28.78
C GLN A 70 -10.72 -7.25 27.46
N ALA A 71 -10.25 -6.17 26.84
CA ALA A 71 -10.77 -5.67 25.57
C ALA A 71 -10.50 -6.66 24.43
N ARG A 72 -11.55 -6.96 23.67
CA ARG A 72 -11.51 -7.85 22.51
C ARG A 72 -12.70 -7.61 21.60
N ILE A 73 -12.57 -8.03 20.35
CA ILE A 73 -13.64 -7.98 19.35
C ILE A 73 -14.04 -9.41 18.99
N GLN A 74 -15.31 -9.73 19.10
CA GLN A 74 -15.88 -11.01 18.64
C GLN A 74 -16.67 -10.80 17.38
N PHE A 75 -16.32 -11.54 16.34
CA PHE A 75 -17.06 -11.53 15.08
C PHE A 75 -18.19 -12.55 15.06
N PRO A 76 -19.25 -12.32 14.27
CA PRO A 76 -20.37 -13.22 14.18
C PRO A 76 -20.00 -14.57 13.53
N ASP A 77 -20.62 -15.65 14.01
CA ASP A 77 -20.36 -17.01 13.51
C ASP A 77 -20.67 -17.20 12.02
N THR A 78 -21.51 -16.33 11.46
CA THR A 78 -21.85 -16.33 10.03
C THR A 78 -20.64 -16.09 9.14
N LEU A 79 -19.62 -15.33 9.59
CA LEU A 79 -18.41 -15.05 8.80
C LEU A 79 -17.61 -16.30 8.45
N ARG A 80 -17.79 -17.41 9.16
CA ARG A 80 -17.15 -18.70 8.81
C ARG A 80 -17.44 -19.15 7.38
N GLU A 81 -18.56 -18.73 6.81
CA GLU A 81 -18.95 -19.09 5.45
C GLU A 81 -18.00 -18.47 4.40
N LEU A 82 -17.41 -17.30 4.71
CA LEU A 82 -16.42 -16.63 3.85
C LEU A 82 -15.07 -17.37 3.83
N PHE A 83 -14.80 -18.21 4.84
CA PHE A 83 -13.56 -18.98 4.94
C PHE A 83 -13.66 -20.41 4.36
N ARG A 84 -14.80 -20.81 3.79
CA ARG A 84 -14.98 -22.18 3.24
C ARG A 84 -14.17 -22.43 1.99
N GLY A 85 -14.08 -21.43 1.11
CA GLY A 85 -13.35 -21.51 -0.15
C GLY A 85 -12.07 -20.70 -0.13
N ASN A 86 -11.79 -20.03 -1.24
CA ASN A 86 -10.79 -19.00 -1.31
C ASN A 86 -11.22 -17.82 -0.44
N PHE A 87 -10.28 -17.13 0.18
CA PHE A 87 -10.61 -15.97 0.99
C PHE A 87 -9.46 -14.98 1.07
N THR A 88 -9.78 -13.77 1.44
CA THR A 88 -8.86 -12.77 1.98
C THR A 88 -9.39 -12.31 3.33
N VAL A 89 -8.51 -12.22 4.32
CA VAL A 89 -8.78 -11.49 5.57
C VAL A 89 -7.70 -10.45 5.76
N SER A 90 -8.09 -9.22 6.03
CA SER A 90 -7.17 -8.12 6.23
C SER A 90 -7.63 -7.20 7.36
N PHE A 91 -6.68 -6.52 7.97
CA PHE A 91 -6.93 -5.50 9.00
C PHE A 91 -5.69 -4.66 9.22
N TYR A 92 -5.90 -3.47 9.74
CA TYR A 92 -4.82 -2.63 10.25
C TYR A 92 -4.63 -2.85 11.76
N VAL A 93 -3.37 -2.82 12.18
CA VAL A 93 -3.01 -2.94 13.59
C VAL A 93 -1.92 -1.95 13.97
N SER A 94 -2.08 -1.34 15.14
CA SER A 94 -1.09 -0.52 15.83
C SER A 94 -0.78 -1.19 17.17
N VAL A 95 0.45 -1.68 17.37
CA VAL A 95 0.83 -2.49 18.52
C VAL A 95 1.61 -1.66 19.52
N GLU A 96 1.13 -1.56 20.76
CA GLU A 96 1.79 -0.89 21.89
C GLU A 96 2.53 -1.85 22.82
N ASN A 97 2.25 -3.16 22.76
CA ASN A 97 2.99 -4.16 23.54
C ASN A 97 4.46 -4.20 23.12
N THR A 98 5.34 -4.38 24.06
CA THR A 98 6.79 -4.48 23.83
C THR A 98 7.36 -5.87 24.03
N MET A 99 6.59 -6.75 24.68
CA MET A 99 7.00 -8.10 25.10
C MET A 99 5.90 -9.12 24.81
N ASP A 100 6.24 -10.38 24.91
CA ASP A 100 5.36 -11.54 24.81
C ASP A 100 4.83 -11.85 23.41
N LEU A 101 4.16 -12.99 23.30
CA LEU A 101 3.47 -13.42 22.08
C LEU A 101 2.05 -12.88 22.11
N ILE A 102 1.74 -11.94 21.24
CA ILE A 102 0.46 -11.24 21.20
C ILE A 102 -0.48 -11.98 20.24
N ASP A 103 -1.71 -12.27 20.69
CA ASP A 103 -2.80 -12.69 19.82
C ASP A 103 -3.40 -11.47 19.12
N LEU A 104 -3.19 -11.39 17.81
CA LEU A 104 -3.78 -10.36 16.96
C LEU A 104 -5.16 -10.83 16.44
N PHE A 105 -5.23 -12.04 15.90
CA PHE A 105 -6.46 -12.63 15.40
C PHE A 105 -6.45 -14.13 15.67
N SER A 106 -7.58 -14.67 16.08
CA SER A 106 -7.74 -16.11 16.27
C SER A 106 -9.11 -16.61 15.79
N TYR A 107 -9.07 -17.73 15.07
CA TYR A 107 -10.24 -18.51 14.69
C TYR A 107 -10.01 -19.96 15.08
N ARG A 108 -10.31 -20.29 16.34
CA ARG A 108 -10.07 -21.61 16.94
C ARG A 108 -11.00 -21.89 18.12
N THR A 109 -11.19 -23.17 18.42
CA THR A 109 -12.06 -23.64 19.52
C THR A 109 -11.28 -23.77 20.81
N THR A 110 -10.06 -24.29 20.75
CA THR A 110 -9.20 -24.60 21.91
C THR A 110 -7.77 -24.14 21.63
N CYS A 111 -6.89 -24.16 22.65
CA CYS A 111 -5.47 -23.92 22.45
C CYS A 111 -4.75 -25.05 21.72
N ASN A 112 -5.39 -26.20 21.52
CA ASN A 112 -4.85 -27.26 20.69
C ASN A 112 -4.77 -26.80 19.23
N LYS A 113 -3.67 -27.15 18.58
CA LYS A 113 -3.45 -26.85 17.17
C LYS A 113 -4.21 -27.84 16.30
N ASP A 114 -5.53 -27.68 16.23
CA ASP A 114 -6.42 -28.52 15.43
C ASP A 114 -7.51 -27.65 14.80
N SER A 115 -7.66 -27.76 13.47
CA SER A 115 -8.70 -27.06 12.72
C SER A 115 -8.76 -25.56 13.06
N SER A 116 -7.61 -24.90 13.04
CA SER A 116 -7.44 -23.52 13.55
C SER A 116 -6.66 -22.60 12.61
N PHE A 117 -6.94 -21.33 12.76
CA PHE A 117 -6.23 -20.24 12.09
C PHE A 117 -5.93 -19.14 13.12
N SER A 118 -4.68 -18.69 13.19
CA SER A 118 -4.30 -17.62 14.10
C SER A 118 -3.21 -16.72 13.53
N VAL A 119 -3.22 -15.47 13.98
CA VAL A 119 -2.22 -14.45 13.67
C VAL A 119 -1.66 -13.95 14.99
N ASN A 120 -0.37 -14.19 15.19
CA ASN A 120 0.34 -13.82 16.41
C ASN A 120 1.55 -12.94 16.08
N TYR A 121 1.90 -12.05 16.99
CA TYR A 121 3.05 -11.17 16.83
C TYR A 121 3.94 -11.16 18.07
N THR A 122 5.26 -11.19 17.87
CA THR A 122 6.25 -11.07 18.94
C THR A 122 7.08 -9.80 18.73
N PRO A 123 6.84 -8.72 19.49
CA PRO A 123 7.50 -7.43 19.30
C PRO A 123 9.02 -7.46 19.44
N GLN A 124 9.54 -8.27 20.39
CA GLN A 124 10.98 -8.39 20.64
C GLN A 124 11.76 -8.85 19.42
N THR A 125 11.27 -9.90 18.76
CA THR A 125 11.90 -10.50 17.57
C THR A 125 11.39 -9.90 16.27
N ASN A 126 10.32 -9.09 16.32
CA ASN A 126 9.58 -8.59 15.15
C ASN A 126 9.08 -9.70 14.24
N ILE A 127 8.62 -10.80 14.82
CA ILE A 127 8.08 -11.92 14.06
C ILE A 127 6.56 -11.87 14.11
N LEU A 128 5.96 -11.66 12.93
CA LEU A 128 4.55 -11.90 12.66
C LEU A 128 4.41 -13.33 12.18
N ARG A 129 3.57 -14.10 12.87
CA ARG A 129 3.32 -15.52 12.59
C ARG A 129 1.86 -15.72 12.24
N VAL A 130 1.61 -16.37 11.12
CA VAL A 130 0.28 -16.85 10.71
C VAL A 130 0.31 -18.36 10.71
N GLU A 131 -0.53 -18.99 11.51
CA GLU A 131 -0.57 -20.44 11.65
C GLU A 131 -1.89 -20.99 11.13
N PHE A 132 -1.80 -22.00 10.27
CA PHE A 132 -2.90 -22.82 9.80
C PHE A 132 -2.68 -24.25 10.29
N ALA A 133 -3.58 -24.77 11.12
CA ALA A 133 -3.53 -26.13 11.60
C ALA A 133 -4.69 -26.92 11.01
N GLU A 134 -4.38 -27.85 10.11
CA GLU A 134 -5.35 -28.80 9.54
C GLU A 134 -5.76 -29.83 10.59
N ASP A 135 -4.81 -30.26 11.40
CA ASP A 135 -4.91 -31.10 12.55
C ASP A 135 -3.64 -30.99 13.41
N PHE A 136 -3.58 -31.70 14.52
CA PHE A 136 -2.48 -31.66 15.46
C PHE A 136 -1.09 -31.97 14.85
N ASN A 137 -1.02 -32.78 13.80
CA ASN A 137 0.25 -33.18 13.14
C ASN A 137 0.57 -32.36 11.90
N ASN A 138 -0.39 -31.61 11.38
CA ASN A 138 -0.25 -30.84 10.14
C ASN A 138 -0.47 -29.37 10.40
N ILE A 139 0.60 -28.70 10.83
CA ILE A 139 0.64 -27.29 11.16
C ILE A 139 1.53 -26.61 10.15
N PHE A 140 1.03 -25.54 9.54
CA PHE A 140 1.71 -24.73 8.54
C PHE A 140 1.84 -23.32 9.06
N GLU A 141 2.98 -22.69 8.82
CA GLU A 141 3.30 -21.39 9.37
C GLU A 141 3.85 -20.45 8.28
N LEU A 142 3.24 -19.28 8.15
CA LEU A 142 3.79 -18.15 7.41
C LEU A 142 4.42 -17.16 8.40
N ARG A 143 5.53 -16.58 7.98
CA ARG A 143 6.27 -15.59 8.78
C ARG A 143 6.43 -14.28 8.01
N GLY A 144 6.32 -13.19 8.74
CA GLY A 144 6.58 -11.83 8.27
C GLY A 144 7.11 -10.97 9.40
N SER A 145 7.18 -9.67 9.12
CA SER A 145 7.55 -8.67 10.12
C SER A 145 6.73 -7.40 9.91
N LEU A 146 6.47 -6.68 10.99
CA LEU A 146 5.83 -5.37 10.94
C LEU A 146 6.86 -4.26 10.72
N ASP A 147 6.47 -3.18 10.08
CA ASP A 147 7.30 -1.97 10.01
C ASP A 147 7.23 -1.24 11.37
N LYS A 148 8.31 -1.34 12.14
CA LYS A 148 8.41 -0.68 13.46
C LYS A 148 8.48 0.86 13.39
N LYS A 149 8.64 1.42 12.20
CA LYS A 149 8.65 2.89 11.99
C LYS A 149 7.26 3.44 11.68
N ALA A 150 6.32 2.58 11.34
CA ALA A 150 4.93 2.93 11.09
C ALA A 150 4.11 2.72 12.36
N CYS A 151 3.19 3.63 12.63
CA CYS A 151 2.21 3.44 13.69
C CYS A 151 1.17 2.38 13.31
N TRP A 152 0.82 2.32 12.06
CA TRP A 152 -0.13 1.36 11.51
C TRP A 152 0.55 0.38 10.56
N ASN A 153 0.19 -0.89 10.68
CA ASN A 153 0.57 -1.93 9.75
C ASN A 153 -0.66 -2.63 9.23
N HIS A 154 -0.77 -2.77 7.93
CA HIS A 154 -1.79 -3.58 7.27
C HIS A 154 -1.31 -5.02 7.17
N ILE A 155 -2.10 -5.95 7.66
CA ILE A 155 -1.87 -7.39 7.55
C ILE A 155 -2.96 -7.97 6.66
N ALA A 156 -2.58 -8.65 5.59
CA ALA A 156 -3.51 -9.37 4.74
C ALA A 156 -3.05 -10.82 4.56
N ILE A 157 -3.98 -11.74 4.70
CA ILE A 157 -3.78 -13.17 4.51
C ILE A 157 -4.76 -13.66 3.46
N THR A 158 -4.23 -14.29 2.41
CA THR A 158 -5.04 -14.85 1.33
C THR A 158 -4.93 -16.36 1.28
N ARG A 159 -6.01 -17.02 0.84
CA ARG A 159 -6.02 -18.42 0.46
C ARG A 159 -6.57 -18.56 -0.96
N PHE A 160 -5.76 -19.12 -1.85
CA PHE A 160 -6.20 -19.56 -3.18
C PHE A 160 -5.98 -21.07 -3.31
N ASN A 161 -7.04 -21.85 -3.30
CA ASN A 161 -7.01 -23.30 -3.22
C ASN A 161 -6.25 -23.79 -1.97
N LEU A 162 -5.04 -24.33 -2.15
CA LEU A 162 -4.16 -24.79 -1.07
C LEU A 162 -3.04 -23.80 -0.77
N GLU A 163 -2.80 -22.81 -1.65
CA GLU A 163 -1.81 -21.78 -1.44
C GLU A 163 -2.33 -20.73 -0.45
N HIS A 164 -1.52 -20.43 0.55
CA HIS A 164 -1.73 -19.35 1.50
C HIS A 164 -0.61 -18.34 1.35
N ALA A 165 -0.93 -17.06 1.43
CA ALA A 165 0.05 -15.99 1.35
C ALA A 165 -0.18 -14.95 2.45
N LEU A 166 0.92 -14.44 3.00
CA LEU A 166 0.95 -13.34 3.96
C LEU A 166 1.52 -12.09 3.29
N TYR A 167 0.79 -11.00 3.42
CA TYR A 167 1.22 -9.68 3.01
C TYR A 167 1.26 -8.73 4.21
N VAL A 168 2.24 -7.86 4.23
CA VAL A 168 2.32 -6.75 5.18
C VAL A 168 2.53 -5.46 4.40
N ASN A 169 1.68 -4.48 4.64
CA ASN A 169 1.73 -3.18 3.94
C ASN A 169 1.75 -3.32 2.40
N GLY A 170 0.93 -4.24 1.88
CA GLY A 170 0.83 -4.55 0.44
C GLY A 170 2.01 -5.33 -0.14
N VAL A 171 3.00 -5.71 0.68
CA VAL A 171 4.19 -6.46 0.24
C VAL A 171 4.07 -7.93 0.63
N LEU A 172 4.29 -8.84 -0.33
CA LEU A 172 4.32 -10.28 -0.06
C LEU A 172 5.50 -10.64 0.85
N MET A 173 5.19 -11.23 2.01
CA MET A 173 6.20 -11.73 2.96
C MET A 173 6.55 -13.18 2.70
N GLN A 174 5.53 -14.05 2.59
CA GLN A 174 5.74 -15.48 2.39
C GLN A 174 4.51 -16.13 1.74
N ARG A 175 4.74 -17.25 1.04
CA ARG A 175 3.70 -18.16 0.55
C ARG A 175 4.02 -19.58 1.01
N LEU A 176 2.97 -20.38 1.19
CA LEU A 176 3.09 -21.82 1.41
C LEU A 176 1.85 -22.55 0.89
N GLU A 177 1.98 -23.84 0.65
CA GLU A 177 0.86 -24.72 0.35
C GLU A 177 0.56 -25.65 1.53
N THR A 178 -0.71 -25.78 1.87
CA THR A 178 -1.20 -26.79 2.82
C THR A 178 -1.53 -28.09 2.10
N ARG A 179 -1.73 -29.20 2.83
CA ARG A 179 -2.06 -30.50 2.22
C ARG A 179 -3.52 -30.61 1.82
N ARG A 180 -4.38 -29.89 2.55
CA ARG A 180 -5.83 -29.78 2.30
C ARG A 180 -6.32 -28.41 2.74
N GLN A 181 -7.51 -28.06 2.36
CA GLN A 181 -8.14 -26.87 2.91
C GLN A 181 -8.34 -27.04 4.43
N THR A 182 -7.84 -26.10 5.22
CA THR A 182 -7.97 -26.13 6.69
C THR A 182 -9.45 -26.15 7.06
N PRO A 183 -9.94 -27.21 7.71
CA PRO A 183 -11.31 -27.27 8.18
C PRO A 183 -11.42 -26.43 9.46
N PHE A 184 -12.13 -25.32 9.42
CA PHE A 184 -12.40 -24.58 10.64
C PHE A 184 -13.48 -25.25 11.46
N GLY A 185 -13.23 -25.44 12.76
CA GLY A 185 -14.14 -26.14 13.67
C GLY A 185 -15.51 -25.46 13.75
N ARG A 186 -16.59 -26.24 13.74
CA ARG A 186 -17.98 -25.72 13.79
C ARG A 186 -18.24 -24.81 15.01
N ASN A 187 -17.52 -25.04 16.11
CA ASN A 187 -17.64 -24.29 17.37
C ASN A 187 -16.53 -23.23 17.54
N ALA A 188 -15.65 -23.07 16.54
CA ALA A 188 -14.63 -22.05 16.58
C ALA A 188 -15.27 -20.67 16.52
N LYS A 189 -14.73 -19.74 17.32
CA LYS A 189 -15.12 -18.34 17.34
C LYS A 189 -13.99 -17.51 16.75
N MET A 190 -14.36 -16.44 16.07
CA MET A 190 -13.42 -15.46 15.55
C MET A 190 -13.27 -14.29 16.51
N PHE A 191 -12.04 -13.99 16.86
CA PHE A 191 -11.73 -12.88 17.73
C PHE A 191 -10.52 -12.08 17.23
N ILE A 192 -10.51 -10.81 17.54
CA ILE A 192 -9.29 -10.05 17.73
C ILE A 192 -9.00 -10.02 19.22
N SER A 193 -7.75 -10.35 19.58
CA SER A 193 -7.24 -10.29 20.96
C SER A 193 -7.97 -11.22 21.97
N ASN A 194 -8.39 -12.41 21.54
CA ASN A 194 -9.01 -13.39 22.45
C ASN A 194 -8.79 -14.85 22.02
N SER A 195 -7.54 -15.26 21.95
CA SER A 195 -7.18 -16.66 21.73
C SER A 195 -7.50 -17.54 22.96
N PRO A 196 -7.91 -18.80 22.77
CA PRO A 196 -7.97 -19.77 23.85
C PRO A 196 -6.61 -20.06 24.51
N CYS A 197 -5.49 -19.63 23.91
CA CYS A 197 -4.14 -19.80 24.47
C CYS A 197 -3.69 -18.67 25.41
N LEU A 198 -4.48 -17.64 25.61
CA LEU A 198 -4.17 -16.52 26.50
C LEU A 198 -3.82 -16.91 27.93
N ALA A 199 -4.39 -18.04 28.42
CA ALA A 199 -4.08 -18.55 29.75
C ALA A 199 -2.71 -19.24 29.87
N PHE A 200 -2.01 -19.47 28.75
CA PHE A 200 -0.81 -20.32 28.71
C PHE A 200 0.40 -19.62 28.09
N THR A 201 0.29 -19.18 26.85
CA THR A 201 1.45 -18.76 26.03
C THR A 201 1.26 -17.43 25.32
N GLU A 202 0.06 -16.93 25.24
CA GLU A 202 -0.28 -15.72 24.50
C GLU A 202 -0.76 -14.61 25.42
N THR A 203 -0.63 -13.37 24.96
CA THR A 203 -1.16 -12.17 25.63
C THR A 203 -2.12 -11.44 24.72
N ARG A 204 -2.95 -10.59 25.32
CA ARG A 204 -3.88 -9.75 24.56
C ARG A 204 -3.15 -8.60 23.90
N LEU A 205 -3.69 -8.15 22.77
CA LEU A 205 -3.26 -6.93 22.12
C LEU A 205 -3.56 -5.73 23.01
N ARG A 206 -2.52 -4.98 23.34
CA ARG A 206 -2.61 -3.59 23.76
C ARG A 206 -2.24 -2.74 22.55
N GLY A 207 -3.17 -1.92 22.07
CA GLY A 207 -2.98 -1.17 20.84
C GLY A 207 -4.30 -0.88 20.16
N ARG A 208 -4.26 -0.70 18.86
CA ARG A 208 -5.45 -0.32 18.06
C ARG A 208 -5.63 -1.24 16.87
N VAL A 209 -6.88 -1.39 16.45
CA VAL A 209 -7.28 -2.16 15.26
C VAL A 209 -8.24 -1.31 14.45
N ASP A 210 -8.15 -1.43 13.13
CA ASP A 210 -9.00 -0.70 12.20
C ASP A 210 -9.20 -1.48 10.89
N GLU A 211 -10.23 -1.13 10.12
CA GLU A 211 -10.49 -1.65 8.77
C GLU A 211 -10.41 -3.18 8.68
N PHE A 212 -11.15 -3.90 9.55
CA PHE A 212 -11.18 -5.35 9.49
C PHE A 212 -12.09 -5.81 8.35
N GLU A 213 -11.53 -6.57 7.42
CA GLU A 213 -12.24 -7.06 6.23
C GLU A 213 -12.07 -8.56 6.04
N VAL A 214 -13.13 -9.22 5.56
CA VAL A 214 -13.10 -10.61 5.07
C VAL A 214 -13.84 -10.69 3.76
N ILE A 215 -13.20 -11.26 2.74
CA ILE A 215 -13.75 -11.44 1.39
C ILE A 215 -13.71 -12.93 1.01
N ASP A 216 -14.72 -13.46 0.34
CA ASP A 216 -14.80 -14.87 -0.09
C ASP A 216 -14.03 -15.20 -1.38
N ARG A 217 -12.98 -14.41 -1.67
CA ARG A 217 -11.98 -14.68 -2.71
C ARG A 217 -10.57 -14.32 -2.27
N ALA A 218 -9.58 -14.87 -2.93
CA ALA A 218 -8.20 -14.47 -2.77
C ALA A 218 -7.92 -13.23 -3.62
N LEU A 219 -7.55 -12.12 -2.98
CA LEU A 219 -7.06 -10.92 -3.66
C LEU A 219 -5.66 -11.15 -4.21
N GLY A 220 -5.41 -10.63 -5.40
CA GLY A 220 -4.08 -10.66 -6.02
C GLY A 220 -3.14 -9.59 -5.43
N PRO A 221 -1.81 -9.70 -5.67
CA PRO A 221 -0.84 -8.75 -5.15
C PRO A 221 -1.08 -7.29 -5.55
N LEU A 222 -1.57 -7.06 -6.78
CA LEU A 222 -1.87 -5.72 -7.27
C LEU A 222 -3.12 -5.13 -6.61
N GLU A 223 -4.15 -5.96 -6.36
CA GLU A 223 -5.35 -5.54 -5.65
C GLU A 223 -5.00 -5.16 -4.21
N LEU A 224 -4.29 -6.04 -3.48
CA LEU A 224 -3.84 -5.78 -2.10
C LEU A 224 -2.96 -4.53 -1.98
N ARG A 225 -2.12 -4.27 -2.99
CA ARG A 225 -1.32 -3.05 -3.03
C ARG A 225 -2.19 -1.81 -3.27
N GLY A 226 -3.27 -1.95 -4.05
CA GLY A 226 -4.25 -0.89 -4.29
C GLY A 226 -5.10 -0.57 -3.05
N GLU A 227 -5.36 -1.57 -2.21
CA GLU A 227 -6.14 -1.42 -0.98
C GLU A 227 -5.31 -0.89 0.21
N PHE A 228 -3.98 -0.97 0.14
CA PHE A 228 -3.13 -0.41 1.17
C PHE A 228 -3.15 1.12 1.12
N LEU A 229 -3.68 1.74 2.15
CA LEU A 229 -3.94 3.18 2.22
C LEU A 229 -2.70 4.04 2.51
N PHE A 230 -1.55 3.44 2.77
CA PHE A 230 -0.32 4.14 3.16
C PHE A 230 -0.53 5.13 4.32
N PRO A 231 -1.12 4.71 5.46
CA PRO A 231 -1.44 5.64 6.54
C PRO A 231 -0.18 6.35 7.06
N GLU A 232 -0.29 7.64 7.28
CA GLU A 232 0.78 8.49 7.84
C GLU A 232 2.10 8.45 7.02
N ARG A 233 2.00 8.21 5.71
CA ARG A 233 3.15 8.20 4.77
C ARG A 233 3.00 9.28 3.72
N ILE A 234 4.11 9.79 3.27
CA ILE A 234 4.15 10.73 2.13
C ILE A 234 3.85 9.95 0.85
N LEU A 235 2.81 10.36 0.12
CA LEU A 235 2.38 9.70 -1.11
C LEU A 235 3.17 10.13 -2.34
N ASN A 236 3.88 11.27 -2.26
CA ASN A 236 4.75 11.75 -3.32
C ASN A 236 6.08 11.01 -3.31
N ASN A 237 6.62 10.74 -4.48
CA ASN A 237 8.03 10.36 -4.62
C ASN A 237 8.93 11.59 -4.56
N ASP A 238 10.24 11.38 -4.30
CA ASP A 238 11.26 12.41 -4.50
C ASP A 238 11.09 13.05 -5.88
N THR A 239 11.07 14.36 -5.94
CA THR A 239 10.73 15.10 -7.16
C THR A 239 11.68 16.25 -7.42
N THR A 240 11.67 16.74 -8.66
CA THR A 240 12.47 17.89 -9.10
C THR A 240 11.55 19.00 -9.58
N ILE A 241 11.80 20.21 -9.13
CA ILE A 241 11.09 21.42 -9.54
C ILE A 241 12.09 22.53 -9.95
N PHE A 242 11.65 23.47 -10.76
CA PHE A 242 12.43 24.68 -10.96
C PHE A 242 12.31 25.63 -9.77
N ILE A 243 13.38 26.42 -9.52
CA ILE A 243 13.31 27.50 -8.54
C ILE A 243 12.21 28.47 -8.94
N GLY A 244 11.29 28.74 -8.01
CA GLY A 244 10.07 29.53 -8.23
C GLY A 244 8.81 28.70 -8.53
N GLU A 245 8.95 27.41 -8.79
CA GLU A 245 7.82 26.50 -8.88
C GLU A 245 7.46 25.90 -7.52
N SER A 246 6.34 25.19 -7.47
CA SER A 246 5.85 24.56 -6.24
C SER A 246 5.30 23.17 -6.52
N VAL A 247 5.30 22.33 -5.48
CA VAL A 247 4.71 21.00 -5.50
C VAL A 247 3.78 20.82 -4.29
N GLN A 248 2.60 20.27 -4.52
CA GLN A 248 1.69 19.86 -3.46
C GLN A 248 2.23 18.59 -2.82
N LEU A 249 2.64 18.64 -1.56
CA LEU A 249 2.90 17.42 -0.78
C LEU A 249 1.56 16.77 -0.42
N ARG A 250 1.54 15.46 -0.39
CA ARG A 250 0.35 14.67 -0.04
C ARG A 250 0.72 13.65 1.01
N LEU A 251 -0.03 13.66 2.10
CA LEU A 251 0.09 12.67 3.15
C LEU A 251 -1.02 11.63 2.99
N GLY A 252 -0.73 10.36 3.25
CA GLY A 252 -1.73 9.32 3.39
C GLY A 252 -2.67 9.61 4.58
N PRO A 253 -3.77 8.87 4.71
CA PRO A 253 -4.77 9.15 5.74
C PRO A 253 -4.14 9.15 7.14
N THR A 254 -4.64 10.03 7.97
CA THR A 254 -4.31 10.15 9.39
C THR A 254 -5.48 10.82 10.11
N CYS A 255 -5.76 10.38 11.31
CA CYS A 255 -6.69 11.04 12.22
C CYS A 255 -6.00 12.08 13.11
N SER A 256 -4.67 12.17 13.08
CA SER A 256 -3.94 13.09 13.93
C SER A 256 -4.03 14.52 13.44
N ASP A 257 -4.35 15.44 14.35
CA ASP A 257 -4.24 16.89 14.15
C ASP A 257 -2.83 17.41 14.46
N ASN A 258 -1.97 16.58 15.07
CA ASN A 258 -0.62 16.97 15.47
C ASN A 258 0.41 16.59 14.42
N ILE A 259 0.45 17.37 13.34
CA ILE A 259 1.35 17.19 12.20
C ILE A 259 2.37 18.31 12.19
N GLN A 260 3.63 17.95 12.01
CA GLN A 260 4.73 18.94 11.94
C GLN A 260 5.73 18.58 10.85
N TRP A 261 5.82 19.44 9.85
CA TRP A 261 6.84 19.38 8.82
C TRP A 261 8.08 20.21 9.18
N SER A 262 9.26 19.73 8.76
CA SER A 262 10.54 20.43 8.92
C SER A 262 11.49 20.15 7.74
N PRO A 263 12.31 21.14 7.29
CA PRO A 263 12.26 22.54 7.69
C PRO A 263 10.94 23.20 7.29
N GLN A 264 10.61 24.34 7.91
CA GLN A 264 9.39 25.10 7.61
C GLN A 264 9.56 26.00 6.38
N ASP A 265 10.81 26.31 6.02
CA ASP A 265 11.13 27.18 4.90
C ASP A 265 10.59 26.61 3.59
N GLY A 266 9.91 27.46 2.82
CA GLY A 266 9.31 27.08 1.55
C GLY A 266 7.99 26.31 1.66
N LEU A 267 7.43 26.08 2.87
CA LEU A 267 6.13 25.46 3.05
C LEU A 267 5.02 26.48 3.25
N SER A 268 3.86 26.25 2.64
CA SER A 268 2.66 27.11 2.83
C SER A 268 2.17 27.09 4.27
N ASN A 269 2.19 25.93 4.92
CA ASN A 269 1.87 25.74 6.33
C ASN A 269 2.51 24.42 6.81
N PRO A 270 3.42 24.43 7.78
CA PRO A 270 4.11 23.23 8.24
C PRO A 270 3.26 22.29 9.12
N ASN A 271 2.04 22.69 9.49
CA ASN A 271 1.20 21.95 10.43
C ASN A 271 -0.07 21.37 9.78
N ILE A 272 -0.10 21.20 8.47
CA ILE A 272 -1.21 20.55 7.75
C ILE A 272 -0.74 19.29 7.03
N PRO A 273 -1.64 18.32 6.74
CA PRO A 273 -1.28 17.09 6.03
C PRO A 273 -0.63 17.35 4.67
N ASP A 274 -1.17 18.29 3.93
CA ASP A 274 -0.86 18.51 2.53
C ASP A 274 -0.36 19.96 2.27
N PRO A 275 0.85 20.33 2.73
CA PRO A 275 1.39 21.66 2.44
C PRO A 275 1.86 21.78 1.00
N ILE A 276 1.86 23.00 0.46
CA ILE A 276 2.54 23.33 -0.78
C ILE A 276 4.01 23.64 -0.45
N ALA A 277 4.94 22.97 -1.11
CA ALA A 277 6.37 23.20 -0.97
C ALA A 277 6.94 23.96 -2.18
N SER A 278 7.66 25.04 -1.94
CA SER A 278 8.35 25.88 -2.93
C SER A 278 9.76 26.25 -2.43
N PRO A 279 10.64 25.23 -2.26
CA PRO A 279 11.99 25.47 -1.79
C PRO A 279 12.84 26.19 -2.85
N VAL A 280 13.75 27.07 -2.39
CA VAL A 280 14.71 27.77 -3.26
C VAL A 280 16.02 27.01 -3.42
N GLN A 281 16.21 25.92 -2.68
CA GLN A 281 17.36 25.01 -2.76
C GLN A 281 16.88 23.59 -2.50
N THR A 282 17.62 22.59 -2.99
CA THR A 282 17.32 21.16 -2.74
C THR A 282 17.12 20.91 -1.25
N THR A 283 15.92 20.50 -0.87
CA THR A 283 15.49 20.38 0.52
C THR A 283 14.93 18.99 0.81
N LEU A 284 15.36 18.42 1.94
CA LEU A 284 14.76 17.21 2.51
C LEU A 284 13.71 17.62 3.55
N TYR A 285 12.44 17.55 3.19
CA TYR A 285 11.35 17.76 4.12
C TYR A 285 11.09 16.46 4.90
N LYS A 286 10.86 16.61 6.20
CA LYS A 286 10.48 15.52 7.11
C LYS A 286 9.16 15.87 7.76
N VAL A 287 8.30 14.88 7.89
CA VAL A 287 7.04 14.99 8.63
C VAL A 287 7.11 14.15 9.91
N ASN A 288 6.65 14.72 11.02
CA ASN A 288 6.34 14.01 12.24
C ASN A 288 4.82 14.09 12.46
N ILE A 289 4.20 12.97 12.76
CA ILE A 289 2.77 12.84 13.02
C ILE A 289 2.64 12.14 14.37
N ASP A 290 2.08 12.85 15.35
CA ASP A 290 1.91 12.33 16.70
C ASP A 290 0.43 12.13 16.99
N ASN A 291 0.02 10.88 17.18
CA ASN A 291 -1.34 10.50 17.54
C ASN A 291 -1.47 10.07 19.02
N GLY A 292 -0.56 10.55 19.87
CA GLY A 292 -0.56 10.37 21.32
C GLY A 292 0.05 9.06 21.80
N SER A 293 -0.27 7.93 21.17
CA SER A 293 0.30 6.62 21.56
C SER A 293 1.48 6.21 20.67
N CYS A 294 1.62 6.82 19.52
CA CYS A 294 2.68 6.54 18.56
C CYS A 294 3.03 7.81 17.76
N THR A 295 4.28 7.88 17.29
CA THR A 295 4.75 8.94 16.42
C THR A 295 5.27 8.34 15.12
N SER A 296 4.60 8.64 14.01
CA SER A 296 5.05 8.32 12.66
C SER A 296 6.02 9.36 12.12
N ARG A 297 6.94 8.93 11.26
CA ARG A 297 7.92 9.80 10.60
C ARG A 297 8.15 9.35 9.17
N ASP A 298 8.19 10.35 8.27
CA ASP A 298 8.54 10.11 6.88
C ASP A 298 9.32 11.30 6.31
N SER A 299 9.87 11.18 5.11
CA SER A 299 10.63 12.25 4.46
C SER A 299 10.56 12.18 2.96
N ILE A 300 10.60 13.36 2.32
CA ILE A 300 10.67 13.54 0.88
C ILE A 300 11.75 14.54 0.54
N ARG A 301 12.49 14.26 -0.54
CA ARG A 301 13.46 15.20 -1.08
C ARG A 301 12.91 15.92 -2.30
N ILE A 302 12.95 17.23 -2.26
CA ILE A 302 12.62 18.09 -3.40
C ILE A 302 13.92 18.66 -3.94
N PHE A 303 14.30 18.23 -5.14
CA PHE A 303 15.43 18.77 -5.86
C PHE A 303 15.00 20.05 -6.56
N THR A 304 15.85 21.07 -6.50
CA THR A 304 15.64 22.35 -7.21
C THR A 304 16.68 22.53 -8.29
N ILE A 305 16.25 23.04 -9.41
CA ILE A 305 17.11 23.38 -10.56
C ILE A 305 16.86 24.83 -10.94
N SER A 306 17.94 25.61 -11.13
CA SER A 306 17.82 26.91 -11.74
C SER A 306 17.66 26.78 -13.24
N ARG A 307 16.76 27.56 -13.84
CA ARG A 307 16.62 27.60 -15.31
C ARG A 307 17.90 28.11 -15.97
N ASP A 308 18.66 28.92 -15.27
CA ASP A 308 19.94 29.48 -15.77
C ASP A 308 21.06 28.42 -15.81
N ASP A 309 20.93 27.33 -15.03
CA ASP A 309 21.92 26.26 -14.99
C ASP A 309 21.60 25.11 -15.98
N LEU A 310 20.54 25.24 -16.79
CA LEU A 310 20.15 24.22 -17.74
C LEU A 310 21.15 24.09 -18.90
N GLN A 311 21.72 22.92 -19.05
CA GLN A 311 22.44 22.51 -20.24
C GLN A 311 21.45 21.81 -21.18
N CYS A 312 20.87 22.58 -22.07
CA CYS A 312 19.80 22.09 -22.95
C CYS A 312 20.22 20.91 -23.84
N ASP A 313 21.52 20.74 -24.11
CA ASP A 313 22.06 19.61 -24.87
C ASP A 313 22.09 18.28 -24.09
N ASP A 314 21.94 18.33 -22.76
CA ASP A 314 22.03 17.17 -21.87
C ASP A 314 20.71 16.40 -21.72
N LEU A 315 19.87 16.38 -22.75
CA LEU A 315 18.67 15.54 -22.75
C LEU A 315 19.06 14.07 -22.57
N MET A 316 18.52 13.41 -21.55
CA MET A 316 18.89 12.04 -21.18
C MET A 316 17.82 11.03 -21.59
N LEU A 317 18.27 9.94 -22.23
CA LEU A 317 17.47 8.77 -22.53
C LEU A 317 18.25 7.51 -22.13
N PRO A 318 17.56 6.40 -21.83
CA PRO A 318 18.20 5.10 -21.58
C PRO A 318 19.04 4.66 -22.79
N ARG A 319 20.17 4.02 -22.56
CA ARG A 319 20.98 3.41 -23.66
C ARG A 319 20.43 2.05 -24.07
N ALA A 320 19.63 1.42 -23.20
CA ALA A 320 18.93 0.17 -23.46
C ALA A 320 17.68 0.09 -22.58
N PHE A 321 16.68 -0.69 -23.00
CA PHE A 321 15.51 -1.03 -22.20
C PHE A 321 15.06 -2.46 -22.49
N THR A 322 14.25 -3.02 -21.58
CA THR A 322 13.83 -4.42 -21.56
C THR A 322 12.30 -4.53 -21.46
N PRO A 323 11.58 -4.41 -22.61
CA PRO A 323 10.12 -4.47 -22.61
C PRO A 323 9.63 -5.93 -22.43
N ASN A 324 9.64 -6.43 -21.19
CA ASN A 324 9.27 -7.79 -20.79
C ASN A 324 8.07 -7.83 -19.81
N ASN A 325 7.49 -6.65 -19.49
CA ASN A 325 6.37 -6.45 -18.56
C ASN A 325 6.66 -6.91 -17.10
N ASP A 326 7.92 -6.82 -16.66
CA ASP A 326 8.29 -7.08 -15.27
C ASP A 326 8.17 -5.83 -14.38
N GLY A 327 7.81 -4.67 -14.96
CA GLY A 327 7.69 -3.39 -14.29
C GLY A 327 9.00 -2.60 -14.21
N LEU A 328 10.10 -3.11 -14.77
CA LEU A 328 11.42 -2.48 -14.75
C LEU A 328 11.93 -2.23 -16.16
N ASN A 329 12.19 -0.98 -16.51
CA ASN A 329 12.70 -0.58 -17.83
C ASN A 329 11.87 -1.05 -19.04
N ASP A 330 10.55 -1.19 -18.86
CA ASP A 330 9.63 -1.64 -19.90
C ASP A 330 9.32 -0.57 -20.95
N VAL A 331 9.65 0.69 -20.67
CA VAL A 331 9.31 1.82 -21.54
C VAL A 331 10.56 2.67 -21.82
N PHE A 332 10.78 3.00 -23.07
CA PHE A 332 11.83 3.92 -23.52
C PHE A 332 11.30 5.35 -23.56
N PHE A 333 11.83 6.25 -22.72
CA PHE A 333 11.32 7.60 -22.51
C PHE A 333 12.42 8.63 -22.25
N ILE A 334 12.06 9.92 -22.26
CA ILE A 334 12.95 11.02 -21.88
C ILE A 334 13.08 11.05 -20.34
N SER A 335 14.29 10.81 -19.83
CA SER A 335 14.53 10.65 -18.37
C SER A 335 14.52 11.99 -17.63
N ASN A 336 15.01 13.07 -18.22
CA ASN A 336 15.06 14.41 -17.63
C ASN A 336 14.13 15.39 -18.36
N ARG A 337 12.83 15.10 -18.29
CA ARG A 337 11.75 15.82 -18.97
C ARG A 337 11.71 17.32 -18.68
N PHE A 338 12.25 17.73 -17.53
CA PHE A 338 12.34 19.13 -17.10
C PHE A 338 13.21 20.01 -18.02
N LEU A 339 14.04 19.41 -18.89
CA LEU A 339 14.79 20.16 -19.92
C LEU A 339 13.94 20.56 -21.15
N VAL A 340 12.76 19.99 -21.26
CA VAL A 340 11.91 20.17 -22.45
C VAL A 340 10.81 21.16 -22.12
N ASP A 341 10.89 22.39 -22.66
CA ASP A 341 9.79 23.36 -22.57
C ASP A 341 8.62 22.93 -23.45
N GLU A 342 8.91 22.47 -24.69
CA GLU A 342 7.93 21.91 -25.61
C GLU A 342 8.57 20.76 -26.39
N LEU A 343 7.90 19.63 -26.48
CA LEU A 343 8.30 18.50 -27.30
C LEU A 343 7.63 18.61 -28.68
N VAL A 344 8.40 18.97 -29.69
CA VAL A 344 7.90 19.05 -31.08
C VAL A 344 7.69 17.66 -31.63
N SER A 345 8.68 16.76 -31.50
CA SER A 345 8.53 15.34 -31.82
C SER A 345 9.52 14.46 -31.07
N PHE A 346 9.08 13.26 -30.71
CA PHE A 346 9.91 12.15 -30.28
C PHE A 346 9.58 10.94 -31.16
N GLU A 347 10.55 10.57 -32.00
CA GLU A 347 10.40 9.52 -33.00
C GLU A 347 11.35 8.36 -32.71
N ILE A 348 10.89 7.13 -32.88
CA ILE A 348 11.70 5.91 -32.87
C ILE A 348 11.69 5.32 -34.31
N LEU A 349 12.89 4.98 -34.79
CA LEU A 349 13.10 4.45 -36.11
C LEU A 349 13.85 3.12 -36.05
N ASP A 350 13.57 2.23 -36.94
CA ASP A 350 14.37 1.04 -37.15
C ASP A 350 15.63 1.34 -38.00
N ARG A 351 16.44 0.31 -38.21
CA ARG A 351 17.68 0.42 -39.03
C ARG A 351 17.46 0.76 -40.51
N THR A 352 16.23 0.64 -41.01
CA THR A 352 15.86 0.98 -42.40
C THR A 352 15.30 2.40 -42.50
N GLY A 353 15.07 3.06 -41.39
CA GLY A 353 14.45 4.37 -41.30
C GLY A 353 12.92 4.32 -41.23
N GLU A 354 12.31 3.12 -41.06
CA GLU A 354 10.87 3.02 -40.80
C GLU A 354 10.55 3.56 -39.42
N ARG A 355 9.58 4.47 -39.32
CA ARG A 355 9.15 5.07 -38.06
C ARG A 355 8.20 4.13 -37.34
N LEU A 356 8.64 3.66 -36.16
CA LEU A 356 7.91 2.72 -35.32
C LEU A 356 7.02 3.41 -34.27
N PHE A 357 7.43 4.60 -33.84
CA PHE A 357 6.73 5.37 -32.80
C PHE A 357 6.91 6.87 -33.04
N ILE A 358 5.92 7.66 -32.72
CA ILE A 358 5.99 9.12 -32.67
C ILE A 358 5.04 9.65 -31.58
N THR A 359 5.50 10.64 -30.84
CA THR A 359 4.69 11.44 -29.91
C THR A 359 5.19 12.87 -29.83
N ASN A 360 4.35 13.79 -29.39
CA ASN A 360 4.69 15.14 -28.96
C ASN A 360 4.39 15.37 -27.47
N SER A 361 4.07 14.31 -26.73
CA SER A 361 3.89 14.34 -25.27
C SER A 361 5.18 13.92 -24.57
N VAL A 362 5.73 14.79 -23.74
CA VAL A 362 6.93 14.51 -22.94
C VAL A 362 6.70 13.39 -21.90
N HIS A 363 5.43 13.08 -21.61
CA HIS A 363 5.04 12.03 -20.66
C HIS A 363 4.87 10.65 -21.28
N GLU A 364 4.85 10.58 -22.61
CA GLU A 364 4.73 9.32 -23.32
C GLU A 364 6.11 8.72 -23.63
N GLY A 365 6.18 7.40 -23.63
CA GLY A 365 7.34 6.62 -24.04
C GLY A 365 6.94 5.45 -24.90
N TRP A 366 7.94 4.80 -25.52
CA TRP A 366 7.73 3.66 -26.40
C TRP A 366 7.88 2.33 -25.62
N ASP A 367 6.91 1.45 -25.77
CA ASP A 367 6.82 0.15 -25.09
C ASP A 367 7.53 -0.99 -25.85
N GLY A 368 8.27 -0.71 -26.93
CA GLY A 368 8.94 -1.72 -27.74
C GLY A 368 8.00 -2.49 -28.66
N SER A 369 6.81 -1.96 -28.96
CA SER A 369 5.86 -2.56 -29.89
C SER A 369 5.70 -1.74 -31.19
N PHE A 370 5.34 -2.41 -32.27
CA PHE A 370 4.96 -1.81 -33.55
C PHE A 370 3.78 -2.57 -34.14
N LYS A 371 2.67 -1.85 -34.47
CA LYS A 371 1.43 -2.44 -34.97
C LYS A 371 0.91 -3.60 -34.12
N GLY A 372 1.02 -3.45 -32.75
CA GLY A 372 0.56 -4.43 -31.79
C GLY A 372 1.45 -5.68 -31.64
N LYS A 373 2.64 -5.68 -32.24
CA LYS A 373 3.62 -6.75 -32.10
C LYS A 373 4.92 -6.23 -31.50
N ALA A 374 5.49 -7.00 -30.61
CA ALA A 374 6.78 -6.73 -30.05
C ALA A 374 7.87 -6.73 -31.13
N VAL A 375 8.75 -5.73 -31.12
CA VAL A 375 9.88 -5.67 -32.08
C VAL A 375 10.99 -6.65 -31.67
N ASN A 376 11.86 -7.02 -32.61
CA ASN A 376 13.00 -7.90 -32.31
C ASN A 376 14.04 -7.20 -31.45
N PRO A 377 14.77 -7.91 -30.57
CA PRO A 377 15.96 -7.37 -29.90
C PRO A 377 16.96 -6.85 -30.94
N GLY A 378 17.56 -5.70 -30.63
CA GLY A 378 18.51 -5.08 -31.57
C GLY A 378 18.68 -3.58 -31.32
N VAL A 379 19.39 -2.92 -32.26
CA VAL A 379 19.67 -1.49 -32.21
C VAL A 379 18.59 -0.73 -32.98
N TYR A 380 18.07 0.32 -32.34
CA TYR A 380 17.09 1.26 -32.87
C TYR A 380 17.62 2.68 -32.73
N PHE A 381 16.99 3.62 -33.42
CA PHE A 381 17.35 5.02 -33.41
C PHE A 381 16.23 5.88 -32.87
N TYR A 382 16.59 6.99 -32.24
CA TYR A 382 15.62 8.01 -31.92
C TYR A 382 16.00 9.34 -32.51
N LYS A 383 14.98 10.14 -32.82
CA LYS A 383 15.09 11.55 -33.17
C LYS A 383 14.12 12.31 -32.28
N ILE A 384 14.66 13.31 -31.56
CA ILE A 384 13.87 14.19 -30.70
C ILE A 384 14.10 15.62 -31.16
N VAL A 385 13.00 16.35 -31.37
CA VAL A 385 12.99 17.78 -31.62
C VAL A 385 12.25 18.43 -30.46
N TYR A 386 12.90 19.37 -29.78
CA TYR A 386 12.35 19.99 -28.57
C TYR A 386 12.86 21.41 -28.41
N THR A 387 12.15 22.23 -27.64
CA THR A 387 12.59 23.55 -27.21
C THR A 387 13.10 23.52 -25.77
N CYS A 388 14.15 24.29 -25.50
CA CYS A 388 14.69 24.52 -24.16
C CYS A 388 15.25 25.96 -24.14
N GLY A 389 14.81 26.79 -23.17
CA GLY A 389 15.22 28.19 -23.08
C GLY A 389 14.91 28.98 -24.36
N SER A 390 13.76 28.76 -24.97
CA SER A 390 13.29 29.39 -26.20
C SER A 390 14.11 29.07 -27.47
N ARG A 391 14.94 28.02 -27.45
CA ARG A 391 15.70 27.56 -28.63
C ARG A 391 15.26 26.12 -28.97
N GLU A 392 15.26 25.81 -30.27
CA GLU A 392 15.00 24.47 -30.75
C GLU A 392 16.30 23.65 -30.76
N TYR A 393 16.19 22.40 -30.30
CA TYR A 393 17.26 21.42 -30.27
C TYR A 393 16.83 20.14 -30.98
N ILE A 394 17.77 19.49 -31.64
CA ILE A 394 17.56 18.20 -32.29
C ILE A 394 18.56 17.20 -31.68
N LYS A 395 18.07 16.14 -31.11
CA LYS A 395 18.88 15.03 -30.62
C LYS A 395 18.60 13.75 -31.37
N VAL A 396 19.66 13.16 -31.93
CA VAL A 396 19.60 11.89 -32.65
C VAL A 396 20.65 10.95 -32.05
N ASN A 397 20.27 9.74 -31.69
CA ASN A 397 21.20 8.72 -31.26
C ASN A 397 20.55 7.33 -31.39
N ASN A 398 21.28 6.29 -30.99
CA ASN A 398 20.80 4.92 -30.95
C ASN A 398 20.64 4.38 -29.53
N PHE A 399 19.90 3.28 -29.42
CA PHE A 399 19.72 2.54 -28.18
C PHE A 399 19.43 1.07 -28.49
N SER A 400 19.50 0.21 -27.48
CA SER A 400 19.28 -1.23 -27.64
C SER A 400 17.96 -1.67 -27.00
N VAL A 401 17.19 -2.49 -27.73
CA VAL A 401 16.09 -3.28 -27.17
C VAL A 401 16.66 -4.64 -26.77
N LEU A 402 16.53 -4.99 -25.50
CA LEU A 402 16.93 -6.26 -24.92
C LEU A 402 15.68 -7.05 -24.48
N ARG A 403 15.78 -8.37 -24.37
CA ARG A 403 14.71 -9.25 -23.85
C ARG A 403 15.32 -10.46 -23.17
#